data_0f9ddf992adf3892212c30391aa1d59d
#
_entry.id   0f9ddf992adf3892212c30391aa1d59d
#
_cell.length_a   1.000
_cell.length_b   1.000
_cell.length_c   1.000
_cell.angle_alpha   90.00
_cell.angle_beta   90.00
_cell.angle_gamma   90.00
#
_symmetry.space_group_name_H-M   'P 1'
#
loop_
_entity.id
_entity.type
_entity.pdbx_description
1 polymer ?
#
loop_
_entity_poly.entity_id
_entity_poly.type
_entity_poly.pdbx_seq_one_letter_code
_entity_poly.pdbx_strand_id
1 'polypeptide(L)'
;MNTHKRRNLKLLIIFLVCINNIAFATDYDDKDHNKLFLSLIRERNHLIISSTIKEIEESWQEGYIPLTVETINSTANGYTRRQLIALLERNTNVYSNGDFDSLYQWMWQNQEKKLNDYASFKADLYKNIDPRFEKYFKNRNDQTLIRFDEIRWGGVLQDGIPPLRKPKMISAFEADYLKDDNIVFGIEVNGDVRAYPKRILAWHEMFVDNVGGVPLVGVYCTLCGSVILYKTEHNGVKHQMGTSGFLYRSNKLMYDKKTQSLWNTFLGEPVVGPLINKGIALEHMSVVTTTWKAWKERHPNTKVLSLKTGYRRDYGEGVAYKDYFSSDELMFNTPFNDTRLKNKEEVLALRFAEYPDEQLAISTSFLNLRSIYSDKIGDIDFVVLTDRTGANRVYEKGDVNFVSYDGLSTLTDQEGKKWSLSETELQSASQTLKRLPYHRAFWFGWLAAYPKTRLVK
;
A
#
# COMPACT_ATOMS: atom_id res chain seq x y z
N MET A 1 -59.84 32.96 -57.71
CA MET A 1 -59.90 34.45 -57.98
C MET A 1 -59.22 35.16 -56.85
N ASN A 2 -58.08 35.78 -57.21
CA ASN A 2 -57.48 37.00 -56.56
C ASN A 2 -57.02 36.89 -55.11
N THR A 3 -55.93 37.43 -54.71
CA THR A 3 -54.78 38.16 -55.33
C THR A 3 -53.68 38.30 -54.18
N HIS A 4 -52.44 38.26 -54.58
CA HIS A 4 -51.28 38.58 -53.81
C HIS A 4 -51.34 39.90 -53.03
N LYS A 5 -50.74 39.91 -51.80
CA LYS A 5 -50.02 41.05 -51.29
C LYS A 5 -48.80 40.61 -50.47
N ARG A 6 -47.62 40.77 -51.07
CA ARG A 6 -46.30 40.74 -50.39
C ARG A 6 -46.21 41.89 -49.40
N ARG A 7 -45.77 41.59 -48.19
CA ARG A 7 -45.24 42.61 -47.27
C ARG A 7 -43.79 42.25 -46.89
N ASN A 8 -42.88 43.08 -47.38
CA ASN A 8 -41.46 43.08 -47.01
C ASN A 8 -41.31 43.39 -45.53
N LEU A 9 -40.71 42.50 -44.78
CA LEU A 9 -40.28 42.75 -43.42
C LEU A 9 -38.76 42.89 -43.44
N LYS A 10 -38.28 44.12 -43.22
CA LYS A 10 -36.85 44.41 -43.07
C LYS A 10 -36.34 43.75 -41.78
N LEU A 11 -35.42 42.80 -41.90
CA LEU A 11 -34.69 42.22 -40.79
C LEU A 11 -33.65 43.24 -40.32
N LEU A 12 -33.85 43.76 -39.11
CA LEU A 12 -32.87 44.58 -38.38
C LEU A 12 -31.91 43.61 -37.69
N ILE A 13 -30.69 43.43 -38.24
CA ILE A 13 -29.64 42.66 -37.62
C ILE A 13 -28.99 43.52 -36.55
N ILE A 14 -29.32 43.27 -35.27
CA ILE A 14 -28.61 43.79 -34.13
C ILE A 14 -27.37 42.93 -33.90
N PHE A 15 -26.19 43.45 -34.24
CA PHE A 15 -24.92 42.85 -33.86
C PHE A 15 -24.74 43.05 -32.34
N LEU A 16 -25.02 42.00 -31.54
CA LEU A 16 -24.58 41.94 -30.16
C LEU A 16 -23.10 41.52 -30.19
N VAL A 17 -22.23 42.49 -29.96
CA VAL A 17 -20.82 42.22 -29.69
C VAL A 17 -20.73 41.67 -28.29
N CYS A 18 -20.74 40.31 -28.20
CA CYS A 18 -20.30 39.63 -27.00
C CYS A 18 -18.79 39.84 -26.89
N ILE A 19 -18.39 40.79 -26.04
CA ILE A 19 -17.02 40.85 -25.55
C ILE A 19 -16.83 39.63 -24.67
N ASN A 20 -16.33 38.54 -25.27
CA ASN A 20 -15.76 37.46 -24.51
C ASN A 20 -14.54 37.99 -23.79
N ASN A 21 -14.67 38.25 -22.50
CA ASN A 21 -13.52 38.28 -21.60
C ASN A 21 -12.90 36.88 -21.60
N ILE A 22 -12.04 36.64 -22.59
CA ILE A 22 -11.06 35.56 -22.50
C ILE A 22 -10.08 36.06 -21.43
N ALA A 23 -10.30 35.66 -20.20
CA ALA A 23 -9.25 35.65 -19.21
C ALA A 23 -8.15 34.78 -19.80
N PHE A 24 -7.11 35.43 -20.34
CA PHE A 24 -5.83 34.78 -20.54
C PHE A 24 -5.40 34.30 -19.15
N ALA A 25 -5.63 33.02 -18.86
CA ALA A 25 -4.83 32.35 -17.86
C ALA A 25 -3.41 32.48 -18.41
N THR A 26 -2.64 33.41 -17.84
CA THR A 26 -1.20 33.42 -18.03
C THR A 26 -0.72 32.07 -17.60
N ASP A 27 -0.25 31.24 -18.55
CA ASP A 27 0.61 30.10 -18.29
C ASP A 27 1.83 30.68 -17.55
N TYR A 28 1.73 30.79 -16.24
CA TYR A 28 2.87 31.04 -15.39
C TYR A 28 3.75 29.78 -15.52
N ASP A 29 4.98 29.98 -15.95
CA ASP A 29 5.94 28.88 -16.16
C ASP A 29 6.22 28.17 -14.82
N ASP A 30 5.45 27.11 -14.53
CA ASP A 30 5.53 26.28 -13.33
C ASP A 30 6.97 25.76 -13.06
N LYS A 31 7.82 25.72 -14.09
CA LYS A 31 9.23 25.30 -13.99
C LYS A 31 10.08 26.24 -13.14
N ASP A 32 9.81 27.52 -13.13
CA ASP A 32 10.59 28.47 -12.35
C ASP A 32 10.27 28.36 -10.87
N HIS A 33 9.04 28.12 -10.49
CA HIS A 33 8.65 27.90 -9.08
C HIS A 33 9.28 26.64 -8.50
N ASN A 34 9.28 25.55 -9.25
CA ASN A 34 9.95 24.31 -8.82
C ASN A 34 11.43 24.56 -8.50
N LYS A 35 12.14 25.37 -9.30
CA LYS A 35 13.54 25.74 -9.04
C LYS A 35 13.70 26.53 -7.74
N LEU A 36 12.80 27.44 -7.42
CA LEU A 36 12.86 28.21 -6.17
C LEU A 36 12.80 27.28 -4.97
N PHE A 37 11.80 26.39 -4.90
CA PHE A 37 11.68 25.44 -3.81
C PHE A 37 12.87 24.47 -3.73
N LEU A 38 13.35 23.94 -4.85
CA LEU A 38 14.48 23.03 -4.90
C LEU A 38 15.80 23.69 -4.46
N SER A 39 15.98 24.99 -4.77
CA SER A 39 17.17 25.75 -4.35
C SER A 39 17.28 25.84 -2.82
N LEU A 40 16.15 25.97 -2.11
CA LEU A 40 16.09 26.09 -0.65
C LEU A 40 16.54 24.84 0.10
N ILE A 41 16.56 23.66 -0.55
CA ILE A 41 16.89 22.41 0.12
C ILE A 41 18.35 22.39 0.60
N ARG A 42 19.28 22.92 -0.18
CA ARG A 42 20.72 22.90 0.09
C ARG A 42 21.32 24.26 0.40
N GLU A 43 20.54 25.35 0.24
CA GLU A 43 21.01 26.71 0.49
C GLU A 43 21.35 26.91 1.97
N ARG A 44 22.46 27.62 2.23
CA ARG A 44 22.95 27.93 3.58
C ARG A 44 23.03 29.43 3.86
N ASN A 45 23.02 30.26 2.81
CA ASN A 45 23.06 31.70 2.95
C ASN A 45 21.68 32.22 3.35
N HIS A 46 21.56 32.77 4.56
CA HIS A 46 20.30 33.27 5.10
C HIS A 46 19.68 34.40 4.26
N LEU A 47 20.49 35.25 3.63
CA LEU A 47 20.01 36.34 2.78
C LEU A 47 19.36 35.77 1.49
N ILE A 48 20.00 34.76 0.87
CA ILE A 48 19.45 34.09 -0.30
C ILE A 48 18.16 33.34 0.08
N ILE A 49 18.17 32.61 1.20
CA ILE A 49 16.97 31.92 1.69
C ILE A 49 15.82 32.90 1.87
N SER A 50 16.07 34.03 2.57
CA SER A 50 15.03 35.04 2.84
C SER A 50 14.50 35.68 1.57
N SER A 51 15.37 36.01 0.59
CA SER A 51 14.95 36.59 -0.69
C SER A 51 14.14 35.60 -1.53
N THR A 52 14.55 34.32 -1.58
CA THR A 52 13.82 33.27 -2.30
C THR A 52 12.43 33.00 -1.67
N ILE A 53 12.35 32.97 -0.35
CA ILE A 53 11.07 32.77 0.35
C ILE A 53 10.14 33.96 0.11
N LYS A 54 10.66 35.19 0.09
CA LYS A 54 9.88 36.40 -0.24
C LYS A 54 9.34 36.31 -1.68
N GLU A 55 10.15 35.88 -2.64
CA GLU A 55 9.71 35.69 -4.03
C GLU A 55 8.61 34.62 -4.14
N ILE A 56 8.71 33.49 -3.41
CA ILE A 56 7.64 32.50 -3.32
C ILE A 56 6.36 33.11 -2.70
N GLU A 57 6.50 33.92 -1.65
CA GLU A 57 5.36 34.53 -0.98
C GLU A 57 4.64 35.55 -1.87
N GLU A 58 5.38 36.36 -2.64
CA GLU A 58 4.83 37.34 -3.59
C GLU A 58 4.01 36.66 -4.72
N SER A 59 4.33 35.41 -5.07
CA SER A 59 3.63 34.62 -6.08
C SER A 59 2.77 33.52 -5.49
N TRP A 60 2.44 33.59 -4.18
CA TRP A 60 1.79 32.47 -3.47
C TRP A 60 0.48 32.03 -4.11
N GLN A 61 0.35 30.71 -4.21
CA GLN A 61 -0.88 30.01 -4.59
C GLN A 61 -1.03 28.71 -3.79
N GLU A 62 -2.25 28.23 -3.60
CA GLU A 62 -2.53 27.01 -2.82
C GLU A 62 -1.76 25.78 -3.33
N GLY A 63 -1.50 25.70 -4.63
CA GLY A 63 -0.69 24.65 -5.22
C GLY A 63 0.75 24.56 -4.66
N TYR A 64 1.25 25.62 -4.00
CA TYR A 64 2.58 25.60 -3.37
C TYR A 64 2.62 24.87 -2.03
N ILE A 65 1.47 24.55 -1.43
CA ILE A 65 1.41 23.82 -0.16
C ILE A 65 2.22 22.52 -0.22
N PRO A 66 2.00 21.58 -1.18
CA PRO A 66 2.76 20.34 -1.22
C PRO A 66 4.26 20.55 -1.52
N LEU A 67 4.63 21.55 -2.33
CA LEU A 67 6.03 21.88 -2.56
C LEU A 67 6.70 22.37 -1.28
N THR A 68 6.01 23.22 -0.52
CA THR A 68 6.50 23.77 0.74
C THR A 68 6.68 22.65 1.78
N VAL A 69 5.68 21.77 1.96
CA VAL A 69 5.75 20.65 2.91
C VAL A 69 6.88 19.67 2.55
N GLU A 70 7.04 19.33 1.26
CA GLU A 70 8.12 18.47 0.79
C GLU A 70 9.50 19.13 1.00
N THR A 71 9.62 20.43 0.75
CA THR A 71 10.88 21.17 0.96
C THR A 71 11.24 21.25 2.44
N ILE A 72 10.26 21.49 3.33
CA ILE A 72 10.42 21.44 4.79
C ILE A 72 10.98 20.07 5.21
N ASN A 73 10.43 18.99 4.69
CA ASN A 73 10.85 17.62 5.02
C ASN A 73 12.24 17.28 4.46
N SER A 74 12.61 17.89 3.32
CA SER A 74 13.84 17.54 2.58
C SER A 74 15.05 18.39 2.98
N THR A 75 14.86 19.56 3.59
CA THR A 75 15.98 20.42 4.02
C THR A 75 16.52 20.04 5.40
N ALA A 76 17.86 19.96 5.50
CA ALA A 76 18.53 19.82 6.79
C ALA A 76 18.73 21.18 7.50
N ASN A 77 18.50 22.32 6.79
CA ASN A 77 18.72 23.66 7.33
C ASN A 77 17.56 24.10 8.23
N GLY A 78 17.79 24.15 9.54
CA GLY A 78 16.76 24.58 10.50
C GLY A 78 16.24 26.01 10.30
N TYR A 79 17.05 26.92 9.73
CA TYR A 79 16.58 28.28 9.40
C TYR A 79 15.58 28.21 8.23
N THR A 80 15.94 27.55 7.13
CA THR A 80 15.03 27.34 5.98
C THR A 80 13.71 26.72 6.42
N ARG A 81 13.79 25.68 7.26
CA ARG A 81 12.62 24.98 7.79
C ARG A 81 11.68 25.92 8.54
N ARG A 82 12.20 26.71 9.48
CA ARG A 82 11.38 27.69 10.23
C ARG A 82 10.74 28.75 9.32
N GLN A 83 11.48 29.26 8.32
CA GLN A 83 10.96 30.26 7.39
C GLN A 83 9.84 29.69 6.51
N LEU A 84 9.96 28.45 6.04
CA LEU A 84 8.93 27.78 5.25
C LEU A 84 7.68 27.44 6.08
N ILE A 85 7.85 27.06 7.34
CA ILE A 85 6.72 26.87 8.26
C ILE A 85 5.99 28.20 8.44
N ALA A 86 6.71 29.29 8.73
CA ALA A 86 6.11 30.60 8.87
C ALA A 86 5.44 31.09 7.57
N LEU A 87 5.98 30.73 6.40
CA LEU A 87 5.34 31.00 5.11
C LEU A 87 3.98 30.28 4.98
N LEU A 88 3.93 29.00 5.33
CA LEU A 88 2.66 28.24 5.35
C LEU A 88 1.65 28.86 6.32
N GLU A 89 2.07 29.17 7.55
CA GLU A 89 1.20 29.74 8.58
C GLU A 89 0.64 31.12 8.18
N ARG A 90 1.41 31.94 7.48
CA ARG A 90 0.94 33.24 6.98
C ARG A 90 -0.05 33.15 5.82
N ASN A 91 0.09 32.14 4.97
CA ASN A 91 -0.70 32.00 3.74
C ASN A 91 -1.83 30.97 3.84
N THR A 92 -1.92 30.26 4.97
CA THR A 92 -2.95 29.24 5.20
C THR A 92 -3.44 29.35 6.66
N ASN A 93 -4.40 28.51 7.01
CA ASN A 93 -4.90 28.44 8.39
C ASN A 93 -4.20 27.32 9.20
N VAL A 94 -3.03 26.83 8.76
CA VAL A 94 -2.31 25.80 9.48
C VAL A 94 -1.53 26.40 10.65
N TYR A 95 -1.49 25.64 11.74
CA TYR A 95 -0.62 25.93 12.88
C TYR A 95 0.13 24.64 13.26
N SER A 96 1.42 24.59 12.96
CA SER A 96 2.18 23.33 12.98
C SER A 96 2.71 22.93 14.35
N ASN A 97 2.84 23.85 15.31
CA ASN A 97 3.56 23.62 16.58
C ASN A 97 4.97 22.98 16.40
N GLY A 98 5.54 23.04 15.19
CA GLY A 98 6.82 22.42 14.86
C GLY A 98 6.76 20.92 14.59
N ASP A 99 5.58 20.31 14.56
CA ASP A 99 5.38 18.90 14.22
C ASP A 99 5.18 18.72 12.70
N PHE A 100 6.14 18.04 12.07
CA PHE A 100 6.12 17.79 10.62
C PHE A 100 5.04 16.82 10.18
N ASP A 101 4.77 15.81 10.96
CA ASP A 101 3.79 14.81 10.59
C ASP A 101 2.37 15.38 10.64
N SER A 102 2.12 16.34 11.51
CA SER A 102 0.88 17.10 11.53
C SER A 102 0.68 17.96 10.26
N LEU A 103 1.76 18.51 9.68
CA LEU A 103 1.70 19.24 8.42
C LEU A 103 1.28 18.34 7.25
N TYR A 104 1.78 17.13 7.18
CA TYR A 104 1.34 16.17 6.16
C TYR A 104 -0.14 15.80 6.32
N GLN A 105 -0.59 15.50 7.55
CA GLN A 105 -2.00 15.20 7.81
C GLN A 105 -2.91 16.36 7.42
N TRP A 106 -2.54 17.58 7.84
CA TRP A 106 -3.27 18.79 7.48
C TRP A 106 -3.32 18.98 5.96
N MET A 107 -2.20 18.86 5.26
CA MET A 107 -2.14 18.97 3.81
C MET A 107 -3.06 17.96 3.12
N TRP A 108 -3.04 16.70 3.54
CA TRP A 108 -3.87 15.67 2.93
C TRP A 108 -5.37 15.90 3.11
N GLN A 109 -5.76 16.55 4.20
CA GLN A 109 -7.17 16.89 4.50
C GLN A 109 -7.66 18.16 3.80
N ASN A 110 -6.75 19.10 3.48
CA ASN A 110 -7.10 20.44 3.02
C ASN A 110 -6.61 20.76 1.59
N GLN A 111 -5.88 19.88 0.95
CA GLN A 111 -5.35 20.12 -0.39
C GLN A 111 -6.42 19.86 -1.47
N GLU A 112 -7.04 20.90 -1.99
CA GLU A 112 -8.01 20.82 -3.09
C GLU A 112 -7.36 21.11 -4.46
N LYS A 113 -6.42 22.04 -4.53
CA LYS A 113 -5.76 22.48 -5.77
C LYS A 113 -4.40 21.81 -5.93
N LYS A 114 -4.14 21.30 -7.13
CA LYS A 114 -2.86 20.70 -7.51
C LYS A 114 -2.17 21.60 -8.53
N LEU A 115 -0.84 21.73 -8.42
CA LEU A 115 -0.03 22.23 -9.51
C LEU A 115 0.05 21.19 -10.63
N ASN A 116 -0.04 21.68 -11.87
CA ASN A 116 0.05 20.81 -13.04
C ASN A 116 1.42 20.10 -13.16
N ASP A 117 2.46 20.62 -12.51
CA ASP A 117 3.84 20.12 -12.61
C ASP A 117 4.41 19.55 -11.29
N TYR A 118 3.57 19.20 -10.32
CA TYR A 118 4.02 18.66 -9.04
C TYR A 118 4.79 17.33 -9.20
N ALA A 119 4.44 16.50 -10.20
CA ALA A 119 5.19 15.28 -10.50
C ALA A 119 6.63 15.59 -10.94
N SER A 120 6.85 16.64 -11.75
CA SER A 120 8.18 17.09 -12.15
C SER A 120 9.00 17.61 -10.96
N PHE A 121 8.38 18.35 -10.04
CA PHE A 121 9.02 18.76 -8.79
C PHE A 121 9.52 17.52 -8.00
N LYS A 122 8.67 16.52 -7.80
CA LYS A 122 9.07 15.26 -7.12
C LYS A 122 10.19 14.53 -7.87
N ALA A 123 10.14 14.49 -9.20
CA ALA A 123 11.20 13.91 -10.02
C ALA A 123 12.54 14.59 -9.75
N ASP A 124 12.56 15.92 -9.78
CA ASP A 124 13.77 16.73 -9.58
C ASP A 124 14.25 16.69 -8.13
N LEU A 125 13.35 16.64 -7.16
CA LEU A 125 13.68 16.48 -5.75
C LEU A 125 14.38 15.14 -5.50
N TYR A 126 13.73 14.04 -5.89
CA TYR A 126 14.15 12.71 -5.50
C TYR A 126 15.28 12.13 -6.35
N LYS A 127 15.50 12.61 -7.60
CA LYS A 127 16.68 12.19 -8.40
C LYS A 127 18.02 12.50 -7.71
N ASN A 128 18.04 13.50 -6.83
CA ASN A 128 19.25 13.85 -6.06
C ASN A 128 19.56 12.84 -4.94
N ILE A 129 18.59 11.99 -4.56
CA ILE A 129 18.74 10.91 -3.58
C ILE A 129 19.12 9.62 -4.33
N ASP A 130 18.36 9.28 -5.36
CA ASP A 130 18.60 8.14 -6.25
C ASP A 130 18.17 8.54 -7.67
N PRO A 131 19.07 8.57 -8.66
CA PRO A 131 18.73 8.94 -10.03
C PRO A 131 17.61 8.11 -10.65
N ARG A 132 17.38 6.88 -10.13
CA ARG A 132 16.31 6.00 -10.60
C ARG A 132 14.92 6.51 -10.22
N PHE A 133 14.82 7.31 -9.16
CA PHE A 133 13.55 7.86 -8.66
C PHE A 133 12.91 8.86 -9.63
N GLU A 134 13.73 9.54 -10.46
CA GLU A 134 13.20 10.42 -11.52
C GLU A 134 12.16 9.69 -12.39
N LYS A 135 12.39 8.41 -12.69
CA LYS A 135 11.54 7.61 -13.58
C LYS A 135 10.14 7.34 -13.00
N TYR A 136 9.96 7.46 -11.69
CA TYR A 136 8.65 7.28 -11.07
C TYR A 136 7.72 8.47 -11.29
N PHE A 137 8.27 9.68 -11.41
CA PHE A 137 7.50 10.91 -11.39
C PHE A 137 7.58 11.72 -12.68
N LYS A 138 8.74 11.72 -13.37
CA LYS A 138 8.95 12.55 -14.57
C LYS A 138 7.94 12.24 -15.67
N ASN A 139 7.23 13.28 -16.12
CA ASN A 139 6.17 13.19 -17.14
C ASN A 139 5.03 12.22 -16.74
N ARG A 140 4.64 12.18 -15.44
CA ARG A 140 3.62 11.28 -14.92
C ARG A 140 2.35 11.99 -14.44
N ASN A 141 2.19 13.30 -14.67
CA ASN A 141 1.04 14.05 -14.18
C ASN A 141 -0.31 13.37 -14.53
N ASP A 142 -0.45 12.87 -15.77
CA ASP A 142 -1.65 12.17 -16.25
C ASP A 142 -1.56 10.64 -16.13
N GLN A 143 -0.51 10.13 -15.49
CA GLN A 143 -0.26 8.70 -15.32
C GLN A 143 -0.25 8.31 -13.85
N THR A 144 -1.27 8.74 -13.12
CA THR A 144 -1.46 8.39 -11.71
C THR A 144 -2.92 8.15 -11.37
N LEU A 145 -3.18 7.12 -10.56
CA LEU A 145 -4.48 6.83 -9.95
C LEU A 145 -4.54 7.24 -8.47
N ILE A 146 -3.40 7.71 -7.93
CA ILE A 146 -3.28 8.15 -6.54
C ILE A 146 -2.67 9.55 -6.48
N ARG A 147 -2.87 10.23 -5.38
CA ARG A 147 -2.31 11.57 -5.16
C ARG A 147 -0.81 11.48 -4.93
N PHE A 148 -0.02 12.27 -5.67
CA PHE A 148 1.44 12.32 -5.51
C PHE A 148 1.89 12.87 -4.16
N ASP A 149 1.13 13.76 -3.53
CA ASP A 149 1.42 14.31 -2.21
C ASP A 149 1.25 13.27 -1.08
N GLU A 150 0.48 12.19 -1.32
CA GLU A 150 0.39 11.04 -0.42
C GLU A 150 1.50 9.99 -0.62
N ILE A 151 2.37 10.19 -1.63
CA ILE A 151 3.55 9.34 -1.86
C ILE A 151 4.75 9.98 -1.13
N ARG A 152 5.26 9.32 -0.10
CA ARG A 152 6.42 9.76 0.69
C ARG A 152 7.62 8.87 0.47
N TRP A 153 8.82 9.45 0.48
CA TRP A 153 10.04 8.67 0.52
C TRP A 153 10.20 7.98 1.88
N GLY A 154 10.45 6.68 1.87
CA GLY A 154 10.59 5.84 3.06
C GLY A 154 12.01 5.78 3.65
N GLY A 155 12.92 6.70 3.24
CA GLY A 155 14.27 6.78 3.77
C GLY A 155 15.28 5.79 3.14
N VAL A 156 14.89 5.04 2.11
CA VAL A 156 15.74 4.02 1.46
C VAL A 156 15.78 4.19 -0.06
N LEU A 157 16.88 3.76 -0.70
CA LEU A 157 17.02 3.78 -2.15
C LEU A 157 16.12 2.73 -2.82
N GLN A 158 15.98 2.78 -4.13
CA GLN A 158 15.35 1.71 -4.91
C GLN A 158 16.10 0.39 -4.68
N ASP A 159 15.38 -0.66 -4.30
CA ASP A 159 15.94 -1.94 -3.82
C ASP A 159 16.95 -1.78 -2.64
N GLY A 160 16.92 -0.65 -1.91
CA GLY A 160 17.76 -0.40 -0.73
C GLY A 160 17.43 -1.33 0.44
N ILE A 161 16.17 -1.77 0.54
CA ILE A 161 15.77 -2.97 1.25
C ILE A 161 15.75 -4.09 0.21
N PRO A 162 16.81 -4.92 0.10
CA PRO A 162 17.02 -5.79 -1.04
C PRO A 162 16.05 -6.97 -1.04
N PRO A 163 15.20 -7.12 -2.09
CA PRO A 163 14.36 -8.30 -2.23
C PRO A 163 15.15 -9.59 -2.32
N LEU A 164 14.69 -10.65 -1.66
CA LEU A 164 15.23 -11.99 -1.84
C LEU A 164 14.73 -12.57 -3.16
N ARG A 165 15.64 -12.83 -4.09
CA ARG A 165 15.30 -13.37 -5.40
C ARG A 165 15.78 -14.81 -5.51
N LYS A 166 14.84 -15.77 -5.74
CA LYS A 166 15.10 -17.21 -5.74
C LYS A 166 15.84 -17.62 -4.46
N PRO A 167 15.25 -17.35 -3.28
CA PRO A 167 15.92 -17.56 -2.01
C PRO A 167 16.28 -19.03 -1.82
N LYS A 168 17.38 -19.26 -1.13
CA LYS A 168 17.79 -20.63 -0.78
C LYS A 168 16.84 -21.19 0.26
N MET A 169 16.25 -22.33 -0.03
CA MET A 169 15.42 -23.09 0.91
C MET A 169 16.22 -24.25 1.49
N ILE A 170 15.91 -24.61 2.73
CA ILE A 170 16.42 -25.77 3.45
C ILE A 170 15.26 -26.62 3.95
N SER A 171 15.52 -27.84 4.38
CA SER A 171 14.49 -28.69 4.99
C SER A 171 14.10 -28.18 6.39
N ALA A 172 12.92 -28.59 6.87
CA ALA A 172 12.48 -28.28 8.23
C ALA A 172 13.44 -28.82 9.31
N PHE A 173 14.16 -29.90 9.00
CA PHE A 173 15.16 -30.50 9.90
C PHE A 173 16.42 -29.60 10.03
N GLU A 174 16.86 -28.96 8.94
CA GLU A 174 18.02 -28.06 8.92
C GLU A 174 17.73 -26.67 9.50
N ALA A 175 16.48 -26.35 9.80
CA ALA A 175 16.05 -25.03 10.27
C ALA A 175 16.19 -24.89 11.80
N ASP A 176 17.35 -25.26 12.35
CA ASP A 176 17.70 -25.24 13.78
C ASP A 176 17.74 -23.81 14.39
N TYR A 177 17.83 -22.80 13.55
CA TYR A 177 17.78 -21.39 13.96
C TYR A 177 16.38 -20.91 14.35
N LEU A 178 15.32 -21.68 14.06
CA LEU A 178 13.94 -21.36 14.43
C LEU A 178 13.53 -22.04 15.73
N LYS A 179 12.97 -21.23 16.64
CA LYS A 179 12.30 -21.70 17.84
C LYS A 179 10.81 -21.92 17.58
N ASP A 180 10.16 -22.70 18.41
CA ASP A 180 8.75 -23.08 18.29
C ASP A 180 7.79 -21.91 18.14
N ASP A 181 8.06 -20.79 18.85
CA ASP A 181 7.25 -19.58 18.88
C ASP A 181 7.56 -18.56 17.78
N ASN A 182 8.62 -18.78 17.00
CA ASN A 182 8.98 -17.86 15.92
C ASN A 182 7.88 -17.79 14.86
N ILE A 183 7.53 -16.58 14.45
CA ILE A 183 6.49 -16.35 13.44
C ILE A 183 7.04 -16.66 12.05
N VAL A 184 6.28 -17.43 11.30
CA VAL A 184 6.51 -17.74 9.90
C VAL A 184 5.29 -17.42 9.05
N PHE A 185 5.55 -17.09 7.80
CA PHE A 185 4.55 -16.93 6.75
C PHE A 185 4.56 -18.21 5.91
N GLY A 186 3.54 -19.03 6.11
CA GLY A 186 3.41 -20.32 5.43
C GLY A 186 2.61 -20.19 4.14
N ILE A 187 3.08 -20.85 3.10
CA ILE A 187 2.39 -20.93 1.80
C ILE A 187 2.44 -22.35 1.26
N GLU A 188 1.41 -22.71 0.53
CA GLU A 188 1.35 -23.95 -0.25
C GLU A 188 0.87 -23.64 -1.67
N VAL A 189 1.61 -24.09 -2.67
CA VAL A 189 1.28 -23.91 -4.08
C VAL A 189 1.62 -25.22 -4.81
N ASN A 190 0.61 -25.87 -5.39
CA ASN A 190 0.76 -27.11 -6.13
C ASN A 190 1.58 -28.18 -5.36
N GLY A 191 1.35 -28.30 -4.06
CA GLY A 191 2.04 -29.24 -3.18
C GLY A 191 3.47 -28.84 -2.76
N ASP A 192 4.02 -27.71 -3.24
CA ASP A 192 5.28 -27.14 -2.73
C ASP A 192 4.98 -26.27 -1.52
N VAL A 193 5.27 -26.78 -0.34
CA VAL A 193 5.00 -26.14 0.96
C VAL A 193 6.24 -25.43 1.46
N ARG A 194 6.12 -24.15 1.79
CA ARG A 194 7.25 -23.32 2.23
C ARG A 194 6.90 -22.42 3.43
N ALA A 195 7.90 -22.19 4.26
CA ALA A 195 7.86 -21.23 5.36
C ALA A 195 8.88 -20.12 5.16
N TYR A 196 8.41 -18.87 5.29
CA TYR A 196 9.24 -17.67 5.22
C TYR A 196 9.25 -16.98 6.60
N PRO A 197 10.31 -17.13 7.41
CA PRO A 197 10.36 -16.56 8.75
C PRO A 197 10.29 -15.03 8.75
N LYS A 198 9.42 -14.49 9.60
CA LYS A 198 9.23 -13.03 9.78
C LYS A 198 10.56 -12.32 10.08
N ARG A 199 11.42 -12.91 10.92
CA ARG A 199 12.73 -12.37 11.30
C ARG A 199 13.67 -12.13 10.11
N ILE A 200 13.54 -12.90 9.03
CA ILE A 200 14.29 -12.69 7.79
C ILE A 200 13.58 -11.68 6.91
N LEU A 201 12.26 -11.85 6.70
CA LEU A 201 11.51 -10.92 5.84
C LEU A 201 11.44 -9.50 6.40
N ALA A 202 11.59 -9.29 7.70
CA ALA A 202 11.68 -7.96 8.28
C ALA A 202 12.91 -7.14 7.80
N TRP A 203 13.95 -7.80 7.28
CA TRP A 203 15.12 -7.16 6.69
C TRP A 203 15.06 -7.03 5.17
N HIS A 204 14.19 -7.78 4.50
CA HIS A 204 14.14 -7.87 3.04
C HIS A 204 12.82 -7.39 2.46
N GLU A 205 11.76 -7.45 3.24
CA GLU A 205 10.41 -6.97 2.94
C GLU A 205 9.79 -7.51 1.64
N MET A 206 10.52 -8.31 0.89
CA MET A 206 10.03 -8.93 -0.35
C MET A 206 10.83 -10.19 -0.66
N PHE A 207 10.13 -11.23 -1.10
CA PHE A 207 10.76 -12.34 -1.82
C PHE A 207 10.12 -12.51 -3.20
N VAL A 208 10.93 -12.89 -4.18
CA VAL A 208 10.50 -13.24 -5.54
C VAL A 208 10.99 -14.65 -5.81
N ASP A 209 10.05 -15.57 -5.96
CA ASP A 209 10.35 -17.00 -5.99
C ASP A 209 9.49 -17.74 -7.03
N ASN A 210 9.81 -19.00 -7.26
CA ASN A 210 8.97 -19.94 -8.01
C ASN A 210 8.59 -21.07 -7.05
N VAL A 211 7.30 -21.17 -6.72
CA VAL A 211 6.78 -22.15 -5.77
C VAL A 211 5.78 -23.04 -6.51
N GLY A 212 6.00 -24.34 -6.49
CA GLY A 212 5.14 -25.29 -7.21
C GLY A 212 5.01 -25.00 -8.72
N GLY A 213 6.05 -24.41 -9.34
CA GLY A 213 6.03 -24.00 -10.75
C GLY A 213 5.41 -22.60 -11.01
N VAL A 214 4.84 -21.95 -9.99
CA VAL A 214 4.17 -20.65 -10.12
C VAL A 214 5.13 -19.52 -9.74
N PRO A 215 5.36 -18.51 -10.59
CA PRO A 215 6.17 -17.34 -10.26
C PRO A 215 5.40 -16.42 -9.32
N LEU A 216 5.99 -16.15 -8.14
CA LEU A 216 5.35 -15.43 -7.04
C LEU A 216 6.18 -14.23 -6.57
N VAL A 217 5.50 -13.25 -6.01
CA VAL A 217 6.08 -12.24 -5.12
C VAL A 217 5.32 -12.23 -3.80
N GLY A 218 6.06 -12.39 -2.71
CA GLY A 218 5.54 -12.14 -1.36
C GLY A 218 6.09 -10.81 -0.85
N VAL A 219 5.22 -9.94 -0.39
CA VAL A 219 5.56 -8.61 0.08
C VAL A 219 5.20 -8.49 1.55
N TYR A 220 6.20 -8.29 2.38
CA TYR A 220 6.02 -7.98 3.80
C TYR A 220 6.23 -6.48 4.02
N CYS A 221 5.15 -5.75 4.25
CA CYS A 221 5.24 -4.38 4.72
C CYS A 221 5.45 -4.38 6.23
N THR A 222 6.69 -4.19 6.68
CA THR A 222 7.05 -4.21 8.11
C THR A 222 6.27 -3.17 8.90
N LEU A 223 6.11 -1.97 8.34
CA LEU A 223 5.35 -0.89 8.98
C LEU A 223 3.87 -1.24 9.15
N CYS A 224 3.26 -1.87 8.16
CA CYS A 224 1.84 -2.22 8.17
C CYS A 224 1.54 -3.60 8.75
N GLY A 225 2.56 -4.36 9.18
CA GLY A 225 2.39 -5.73 9.65
C GLY A 225 1.75 -6.68 8.63
N SER A 226 1.72 -6.30 7.35
CA SER A 226 1.02 -7.06 6.31
C SER A 226 1.97 -7.91 5.48
N VAL A 227 1.59 -9.18 5.25
CA VAL A 227 2.23 -10.04 4.28
C VAL A 227 1.23 -10.44 3.21
N ILE A 228 1.54 -10.15 1.95
CA ILE A 228 0.64 -10.37 0.83
C ILE A 228 1.40 -11.15 -0.26
N LEU A 229 0.74 -12.13 -0.83
CA LEU A 229 1.30 -13.01 -1.85
C LEU A 229 0.56 -12.80 -3.17
N TYR A 230 1.31 -12.60 -4.25
CA TYR A 230 0.76 -12.44 -5.59
C TYR A 230 1.44 -13.37 -6.59
N LYS A 231 0.66 -13.88 -7.57
CA LYS A 231 1.23 -14.37 -8.82
C LYS A 231 1.79 -13.19 -9.61
N THR A 232 3.01 -13.30 -10.13
CA THR A 232 3.66 -12.21 -10.87
C THR A 232 3.37 -12.23 -12.36
N GLU A 233 2.59 -13.19 -12.83
CA GLU A 233 2.17 -13.29 -14.23
C GLU A 233 0.70 -12.87 -14.36
N HIS A 234 0.43 -11.95 -15.29
CA HIS A 234 -0.91 -11.53 -15.66
C HIS A 234 -1.02 -11.57 -17.20
N ASN A 235 -2.00 -12.32 -17.71
CA ASN A 235 -2.25 -12.51 -19.16
C ASN A 235 -0.97 -12.86 -19.96
N GLY A 236 -0.15 -13.79 -19.44
CA GLY A 236 1.09 -14.24 -20.06
C GLY A 236 2.28 -13.29 -19.92
N VAL A 237 2.10 -12.12 -19.29
CA VAL A 237 3.16 -11.16 -19.03
C VAL A 237 3.68 -11.32 -17.59
N LYS A 238 4.99 -11.56 -17.46
CA LYS A 238 5.66 -11.63 -16.14
C LYS A 238 6.16 -10.27 -15.71
N HIS A 239 5.70 -9.80 -14.55
CA HIS A 239 6.14 -8.57 -13.91
C HIS A 239 7.29 -8.84 -12.95
N GLN A 240 8.37 -8.07 -13.08
CA GLN A 240 9.54 -8.19 -12.20
C GLN A 240 9.47 -7.13 -11.10
N MET A 241 8.96 -7.52 -9.95
CA MET A 241 8.74 -6.60 -8.84
C MET A 241 10.01 -6.31 -8.04
N GLY A 242 10.07 -5.11 -7.47
CA GLY A 242 11.10 -4.65 -6.57
C GLY A 242 10.55 -3.68 -5.52
N THR A 243 11.40 -3.27 -4.56
CA THR A 243 11.06 -2.30 -3.52
C THR A 243 11.37 -0.88 -4.02
N SER A 244 10.35 -0.02 -4.12
CA SER A 244 10.51 1.30 -4.73
C SER A 244 11.30 2.30 -3.89
N GLY A 245 11.30 2.14 -2.56
CA GLY A 245 11.77 3.14 -1.61
C GLY A 245 10.69 4.14 -1.20
N PHE A 246 9.50 4.06 -1.76
CA PHE A 246 8.37 4.94 -1.47
C PHE A 246 7.22 4.23 -0.78
N LEU A 247 6.46 5.03 -0.04
CA LEU A 247 5.25 4.65 0.67
C LEU A 247 4.06 5.45 0.13
N TYR A 248 2.89 4.84 0.08
CA TYR A 248 1.60 5.49 -0.12
C TYR A 248 0.75 5.25 1.12
N ARG A 249 0.38 6.32 1.82
CA ARG A 249 -0.37 6.25 3.08
C ARG A 249 0.26 5.25 4.07
N SER A 250 1.58 5.36 4.27
CA SER A 250 2.39 4.48 5.11
C SER A 250 2.55 3.03 4.61
N ASN A 251 1.86 2.62 3.54
CA ASN A 251 2.05 1.31 2.93
C ASN A 251 3.10 1.35 1.83
N LYS A 252 3.92 0.32 1.76
CA LYS A 252 4.97 0.18 0.74
C LYS A 252 4.38 0.19 -0.68
N LEU A 253 5.02 0.94 -1.58
CA LEU A 253 4.85 0.80 -3.01
C LEU A 253 5.91 -0.17 -3.57
N MET A 254 5.47 -1.12 -4.36
CA MET A 254 6.35 -1.90 -5.23
C MET A 254 6.65 -1.12 -6.51
N TYR A 255 7.65 -1.56 -7.28
CA TYR A 255 7.83 -1.09 -8.65
C TYR A 255 8.07 -2.26 -9.61
N ASP A 256 7.68 -2.07 -10.88
CA ASP A 256 8.01 -2.98 -11.97
C ASP A 256 9.34 -2.58 -12.59
N LYS A 257 10.28 -3.51 -12.68
CA LYS A 257 11.65 -3.23 -13.18
C LYS A 257 11.70 -2.77 -14.64
N LYS A 258 10.80 -3.26 -15.47
CA LYS A 258 10.79 -2.98 -16.91
C LYS A 258 10.24 -1.59 -17.21
N THR A 259 9.12 -1.24 -16.55
CA THR A 259 8.36 -0.02 -16.86
C THR A 259 8.59 1.10 -15.87
N GLN A 260 9.16 0.80 -14.70
CA GLN A 260 9.29 1.70 -13.55
C GLN A 260 7.92 2.24 -13.08
N SER A 261 6.84 1.51 -13.35
CA SER A 261 5.53 1.80 -12.75
C SER A 261 5.53 1.49 -11.26
N LEU A 262 4.91 2.36 -10.45
CA LEU A 262 4.66 2.07 -9.04
C LEU A 262 3.37 1.28 -8.88
N TRP A 263 3.38 0.34 -7.93
CA TRP A 263 2.28 -0.58 -7.67
C TRP A 263 1.84 -0.49 -6.21
N ASN A 264 0.54 -0.46 -6.00
CA ASN A 264 -0.03 -0.53 -4.66
C ASN A 264 0.06 -1.96 -4.13
N THR A 265 0.69 -2.14 -2.97
CA THR A 265 0.89 -3.48 -2.40
C THR A 265 -0.41 -4.13 -1.93
N PHE A 266 -1.38 -3.37 -1.40
CA PHE A 266 -2.67 -3.93 -0.99
C PHE A 266 -3.56 -4.33 -2.18
N LEU A 267 -3.41 -3.65 -3.33
CA LEU A 267 -4.21 -3.93 -4.52
C LEU A 267 -3.56 -4.97 -5.45
N GLY A 268 -2.23 -5.01 -5.53
CA GLY A 268 -1.53 -5.76 -6.57
C GLY A 268 -1.67 -5.13 -7.95
N GLU A 269 -1.90 -3.81 -8.01
CA GLU A 269 -2.19 -3.06 -9.23
C GLU A 269 -1.23 -1.88 -9.41
N PRO A 270 -0.91 -1.52 -10.68
CA PRO A 270 -0.12 -0.33 -10.96
C PRO A 270 -0.95 0.93 -10.68
N VAL A 271 -0.35 1.87 -9.93
CA VAL A 271 -1.00 3.13 -9.54
C VAL A 271 -0.32 4.38 -10.07
N VAL A 272 0.93 4.28 -10.53
CA VAL A 272 1.66 5.35 -11.22
C VAL A 272 2.45 4.76 -12.37
N GLY A 273 2.46 5.42 -13.51
CA GLY A 273 3.29 5.09 -14.66
C GLY A 273 2.53 4.44 -15.82
N PRO A 274 3.23 3.90 -16.84
CA PRO A 274 2.63 3.51 -18.10
C PRO A 274 1.71 2.27 -18.00
N LEU A 275 1.68 1.57 -16.88
CA LEU A 275 0.84 0.38 -16.71
C LEU A 275 -0.54 0.67 -16.12
N ILE A 276 -0.83 1.90 -15.65
CA ILE A 276 -2.16 2.24 -15.14
C ILE A 276 -3.22 2.09 -16.25
N ASN A 277 -4.45 1.83 -15.87
CA ASN A 277 -5.60 1.68 -16.79
C ASN A 277 -5.41 0.60 -17.89
N LYS A 278 -4.52 -0.38 -17.66
CA LYS A 278 -4.32 -1.52 -18.58
C LYS A 278 -5.08 -2.78 -18.14
N GLY A 279 -5.92 -2.69 -17.12
CA GLY A 279 -6.65 -3.84 -16.58
C GLY A 279 -5.73 -4.88 -15.91
N ILE A 280 -4.58 -4.44 -15.39
CA ILE A 280 -3.60 -5.34 -14.76
C ILE A 280 -3.86 -5.37 -13.26
N ALA A 281 -4.22 -6.53 -12.76
CA ALA A 281 -4.30 -6.86 -11.34
C ALA A 281 -3.63 -8.21 -11.11
N LEU A 282 -2.66 -8.27 -10.20
CA LEU A 282 -2.01 -9.53 -9.85
C LEU A 282 -2.95 -10.39 -9.01
N GLU A 283 -3.02 -11.68 -9.31
CA GLU A 283 -3.84 -12.61 -8.54
C GLU A 283 -3.31 -12.72 -7.10
N HIS A 284 -4.17 -12.37 -6.14
CA HIS A 284 -3.90 -12.46 -4.71
C HIS A 284 -4.02 -13.91 -4.24
N MET A 285 -3.05 -14.39 -3.47
CA MET A 285 -3.01 -15.74 -2.92
C MET A 285 -2.97 -15.70 -1.39
N SER A 286 -3.43 -16.77 -0.75
CA SER A 286 -3.43 -16.89 0.70
C SER A 286 -2.03 -17.09 1.27
N VAL A 287 -1.81 -16.47 2.43
CA VAL A 287 -0.63 -16.66 3.28
C VAL A 287 -1.08 -16.94 4.71
N VAL A 288 -0.50 -17.92 5.37
CA VAL A 288 -0.80 -18.24 6.77
C VAL A 288 0.26 -17.61 7.67
N THR A 289 -0.13 -16.66 8.51
CA THR A 289 0.72 -16.17 9.60
C THR A 289 0.53 -17.08 10.81
N THR A 290 1.58 -17.79 11.24
CA THR A 290 1.52 -18.78 12.31
C THR A 290 2.86 -18.94 13.01
N THR A 291 2.93 -19.74 14.09
CA THR A 291 4.19 -20.13 14.72
C THR A 291 4.89 -21.22 13.93
N TRP A 292 6.23 -21.26 14.03
CA TRP A 292 7.03 -22.32 13.39
C TRP A 292 6.59 -23.71 13.82
N LYS A 293 6.33 -23.90 15.12
CA LYS A 293 5.85 -25.18 15.65
C LYS A 293 4.57 -25.63 14.95
N ALA A 294 3.55 -24.78 14.92
CA ALA A 294 2.25 -25.12 14.32
C ALA A 294 2.35 -25.40 12.82
N TRP A 295 3.18 -24.62 12.10
CA TRP A 295 3.41 -24.85 10.67
C TRP A 295 4.12 -26.18 10.42
N LYS A 296 5.19 -26.47 11.17
CA LYS A 296 5.97 -27.70 11.04
C LYS A 296 5.18 -28.94 11.43
N GLU A 297 4.33 -28.86 12.46
CA GLU A 297 3.45 -29.98 12.87
C GLU A 297 2.46 -30.34 11.76
N ARG A 298 1.91 -29.32 11.09
CA ARG A 298 0.98 -29.50 9.97
C ARG A 298 1.69 -29.96 8.69
N HIS A 299 2.90 -29.46 8.45
CA HIS A 299 3.69 -29.67 7.24
C HIS A 299 5.11 -30.12 7.58
N PRO A 300 5.30 -31.37 8.02
CA PRO A 300 6.62 -31.86 8.48
C PRO A 300 7.73 -31.78 7.42
N ASN A 301 7.34 -31.86 6.14
CA ASN A 301 8.26 -31.83 5.00
C ASN A 301 8.37 -30.42 4.37
N THR A 302 7.91 -29.38 5.05
CA THR A 302 7.99 -28.00 4.56
C THR A 302 9.43 -27.58 4.29
N LYS A 303 9.64 -26.81 3.24
CA LYS A 303 10.91 -26.11 3.02
C LYS A 303 10.90 -24.79 3.77
N VAL A 304 12.07 -24.33 4.21
CA VAL A 304 12.23 -23.13 5.03
C VAL A 304 13.27 -22.21 4.41
N LEU A 305 13.00 -20.90 4.41
CA LEU A 305 13.95 -19.90 3.95
C LEU A 305 15.24 -19.95 4.78
N SER A 306 16.39 -20.16 4.14
CA SER A 306 17.70 -20.26 4.81
C SER A 306 18.21 -18.90 5.29
N LEU A 307 18.97 -18.88 6.39
CA LEU A 307 19.77 -17.71 6.81
C LEU A 307 20.85 -17.31 5.77
N LYS A 308 21.21 -18.20 4.85
CA LYS A 308 22.16 -17.91 3.76
C LYS A 308 21.47 -17.12 2.64
N THR A 309 21.09 -15.89 2.94
CA THR A 309 20.37 -14.99 2.02
C THR A 309 21.29 -14.27 1.02
N GLY A 310 22.59 -14.31 1.22
CA GLY A 310 23.59 -13.52 0.48
C GLY A 310 23.86 -12.13 1.08
N TYR A 311 23.15 -11.77 2.14
CA TYR A 311 23.30 -10.48 2.82
C TYR A 311 23.76 -10.65 4.27
N ARG A 312 24.55 -9.69 4.74
CA ARG A 312 24.96 -9.62 6.15
C ARG A 312 23.94 -8.81 6.93
N ARG A 313 23.11 -9.48 7.72
CA ARG A 313 22.11 -8.88 8.61
C ARG A 313 22.08 -9.68 9.92
N ASP A 314 21.68 -9.02 10.98
CA ASP A 314 21.32 -9.73 12.22
C ASP A 314 19.88 -10.25 12.10
N TYR A 315 19.76 -11.54 11.75
CA TYR A 315 18.48 -12.22 11.66
C TYR A 315 18.00 -12.74 13.03
N GLY A 316 18.47 -12.18 14.14
CA GLY A 316 17.94 -12.46 15.48
C GLY A 316 16.43 -12.16 15.56
N GLU A 317 15.70 -12.96 16.38
CA GLU A 317 14.27 -12.73 16.57
C GLU A 317 14.04 -11.36 17.23
N GLY A 318 13.10 -10.58 16.67
CA GLY A 318 12.75 -9.26 17.18
C GLY A 318 13.81 -8.17 16.99
N VAL A 319 14.93 -8.43 16.29
CA VAL A 319 15.98 -7.42 16.09
C VAL A 319 15.54 -6.34 15.11
N ALA A 320 15.00 -6.74 13.95
CA ALA A 320 14.53 -5.79 12.97
C ALA A 320 13.29 -5.04 13.47
N TYR A 321 13.31 -3.71 13.40
CA TYR A 321 12.20 -2.84 13.80
C TYR A 321 11.75 -3.01 15.26
N LYS A 322 12.67 -3.40 16.17
CA LYS A 322 12.39 -3.66 17.59
C LYS A 322 11.60 -2.51 18.25
N ASP A 323 12.11 -1.30 18.13
CA ASP A 323 11.51 -0.13 18.77
C ASP A 323 10.14 0.22 18.15
N TYR A 324 10.01 0.04 16.84
CA TYR A 324 8.73 0.27 16.15
C TYR A 324 7.63 -0.69 16.62
N PHE A 325 7.94 -1.97 16.82
CA PHE A 325 6.96 -2.94 17.30
C PHE A 325 6.67 -2.85 18.80
N SER A 326 7.51 -2.13 19.57
CA SER A 326 7.33 -1.98 21.02
C SER A 326 6.31 -0.91 21.43
N SER A 327 5.87 -0.06 20.51
CA SER A 327 4.91 1.03 20.76
C SER A 327 3.78 1.02 19.74
N ASP A 328 2.70 1.76 20.00
CA ASP A 328 1.60 1.97 19.04
C ASP A 328 1.85 3.16 18.11
N GLU A 329 2.96 3.88 18.27
CA GLU A 329 3.33 5.03 17.45
C GLU A 329 3.66 4.64 16.02
N LEU A 330 3.26 5.48 15.05
CA LEU A 330 3.52 5.27 13.65
C LEU A 330 4.82 5.96 13.22
N MET A 331 5.62 5.30 12.39
CA MET A 331 6.82 5.90 11.78
C MET A 331 6.45 6.92 10.69
N PHE A 332 5.33 6.72 10.01
CA PHE A 332 4.77 7.61 9.00
C PHE A 332 3.26 7.72 9.22
N ASN A 333 2.76 8.94 9.35
CA ASN A 333 1.34 9.19 9.54
C ASN A 333 0.54 8.84 8.27
N THR A 334 -0.76 8.67 8.46
CA THR A 334 -1.75 8.46 7.39
C THR A 334 -2.78 9.57 7.40
N PRO A 335 -3.55 9.76 6.31
CA PRO A 335 -4.62 10.78 6.26
C PRO A 335 -5.75 10.56 7.27
N PHE A 336 -5.86 9.35 7.80
CA PHE A 336 -6.96 8.94 8.66
C PHE A 336 -6.47 8.64 10.07
N ASN A 337 -7.28 9.05 11.06
CA ASN A 337 -7.11 8.69 12.45
C ASN A 337 -8.38 7.98 12.92
N ASP A 338 -8.24 6.79 13.49
CA ASP A 338 -9.36 5.96 13.93
C ASP A 338 -9.02 5.28 15.25
N THR A 339 -9.89 5.46 16.22
CA THR A 339 -9.70 4.96 17.60
C THR A 339 -10.50 3.69 17.91
N ARG A 340 -11.16 3.09 16.90
CA ARG A 340 -11.93 1.85 17.09
C ARG A 340 -11.06 0.67 17.50
N LEU A 341 -9.81 0.63 17.01
CA LEU A 341 -8.73 -0.27 17.44
C LEU A 341 -7.45 0.54 17.64
N LYS A 342 -6.45 -0.04 18.32
CA LYS A 342 -5.11 0.53 18.36
C LYS A 342 -4.49 0.50 16.95
N ASN A 343 -3.58 1.42 16.66
CA ASN A 343 -2.95 1.51 15.33
C ASN A 343 -2.38 0.16 14.86
N LYS A 344 -1.60 -0.50 15.71
CA LYS A 344 -0.91 -1.75 15.38
C LYS A 344 -1.66 -3.00 15.85
N GLU A 345 -2.95 -2.90 16.18
CA GLU A 345 -3.77 -4.08 16.40
C GLU A 345 -3.94 -4.84 15.07
N GLU A 346 -3.67 -6.15 15.11
CA GLU A 346 -3.77 -6.98 13.93
C GLU A 346 -5.23 -7.25 13.56
N VAL A 347 -5.51 -7.15 12.28
CA VAL A 347 -6.78 -7.55 11.68
C VAL A 347 -6.56 -8.60 10.59
N LEU A 348 -7.51 -9.51 10.45
CA LEU A 348 -7.67 -10.31 9.24
C LEU A 348 -8.37 -9.45 8.20
N ALA A 349 -7.71 -9.22 7.10
CA ALA A 349 -8.12 -8.31 6.04
C ALA A 349 -8.61 -9.10 4.83
N LEU A 350 -9.86 -8.84 4.42
CA LEU A 350 -10.50 -9.49 3.29
C LEU A 350 -10.98 -8.46 2.27
N ARG A 351 -10.67 -8.72 1.03
CA ARG A 351 -11.26 -8.07 -0.13
C ARG A 351 -11.30 -9.07 -1.29
N PHE A 352 -12.37 -9.03 -2.04
CA PHE A 352 -12.55 -9.84 -3.23
C PHE A 352 -12.65 -8.94 -4.45
N ALA A 353 -12.05 -9.36 -5.57
CA ALA A 353 -11.99 -8.54 -6.80
C ALA A 353 -13.39 -8.29 -7.38
N GLU A 354 -14.31 -9.21 -7.16
CA GLU A 354 -15.70 -9.15 -7.60
C GLU A 354 -16.50 -8.04 -6.87
N TYR A 355 -16.06 -7.66 -5.66
CA TYR A 355 -16.70 -6.66 -4.80
C TYR A 355 -15.69 -5.61 -4.33
N PRO A 356 -15.16 -4.76 -5.24
CA PRO A 356 -14.07 -3.85 -4.95
C PRO A 356 -14.40 -2.76 -3.93
N ASP A 357 -15.67 -2.47 -3.71
CA ASP A 357 -16.16 -1.47 -2.76
C ASP A 357 -16.50 -2.05 -1.38
N GLU A 358 -16.42 -3.38 -1.23
CA GLU A 358 -16.75 -4.08 0.01
C GLU A 358 -15.48 -4.71 0.62
N GLN A 359 -14.87 -4.02 1.58
CA GLN A 359 -13.73 -4.55 2.32
C GLN A 359 -14.11 -4.85 3.76
N LEU A 360 -13.46 -5.85 4.33
CA LEU A 360 -13.72 -6.29 5.70
C LEU A 360 -12.41 -6.44 6.48
N ALA A 361 -12.39 -5.88 7.66
CA ALA A 361 -11.40 -6.13 8.69
C ALA A 361 -12.05 -6.87 9.86
N ILE A 362 -11.43 -7.95 10.32
CA ILE A 362 -11.86 -8.69 11.50
C ILE A 362 -10.70 -8.66 12.50
N SER A 363 -10.92 -8.12 13.72
CA SER A 363 -9.90 -8.12 14.77
C SER A 363 -9.42 -9.54 15.05
N THR A 364 -8.10 -9.75 15.09
CA THR A 364 -7.56 -11.06 15.47
C THR A 364 -7.90 -11.42 16.90
N SER A 365 -8.05 -10.43 17.80
CA SER A 365 -8.51 -10.64 19.18
C SER A 365 -9.93 -11.22 19.21
N PHE A 366 -10.83 -10.73 18.33
CA PHE A 366 -12.17 -11.30 18.17
C PHE A 366 -12.14 -12.74 17.66
N LEU A 367 -11.28 -13.02 16.66
CA LEU A 367 -11.14 -14.35 16.08
C LEU A 367 -10.50 -15.36 17.03
N ASN A 368 -9.58 -14.94 17.88
CA ASN A 368 -8.93 -15.81 18.87
C ASN A 368 -9.90 -16.40 19.91
N LEU A 369 -11.07 -15.81 20.06
CA LEU A 369 -12.13 -16.32 20.92
C LEU A 369 -13.10 -17.26 20.19
N ARG A 370 -12.88 -17.49 18.88
CA ARG A 370 -13.80 -18.23 18.00
C ARG A 370 -13.05 -19.13 17.03
N SER A 371 -13.20 -20.42 17.18
CA SER A 371 -12.60 -21.36 16.23
C SER A 371 -13.25 -21.33 14.84
N ILE A 372 -14.53 -20.90 14.78
CA ILE A 372 -15.32 -20.78 13.55
C ILE A 372 -16.03 -19.42 13.57
N TYR A 373 -15.89 -18.67 12.48
CA TYR A 373 -16.64 -17.44 12.24
C TYR A 373 -17.11 -17.42 10.79
N SER A 374 -18.38 -17.14 10.55
CA SER A 374 -18.96 -17.06 9.21
C SER A 374 -19.48 -15.65 8.95
N ASP A 375 -19.26 -15.16 7.73
CA ASP A 375 -19.70 -13.84 7.26
C ASP A 375 -19.81 -13.85 5.74
N LYS A 376 -20.09 -12.68 5.14
CA LYS A 376 -20.16 -12.51 3.69
C LYS A 376 -19.62 -11.17 3.22
N ILE A 377 -19.14 -11.13 1.97
CA ILE A 377 -18.80 -9.93 1.19
C ILE A 377 -19.50 -10.07 -0.14
N GLY A 378 -20.40 -9.14 -0.48
CA GLY A 378 -21.29 -9.29 -1.61
C GLY A 378 -22.09 -10.59 -1.52
N ASP A 379 -22.01 -11.42 -2.54
CA ASP A 379 -22.66 -12.74 -2.60
C ASP A 379 -21.72 -13.89 -2.19
N ILE A 380 -20.48 -13.60 -1.76
CA ILE A 380 -19.53 -14.61 -1.35
C ILE A 380 -19.69 -14.88 0.15
N ASP A 381 -20.34 -15.99 0.50
CA ASP A 381 -20.39 -16.53 1.84
C ASP A 381 -19.07 -17.23 2.16
N PHE A 382 -18.48 -16.91 3.31
CA PHE A 382 -17.21 -17.50 3.73
C PHE A 382 -17.20 -17.91 5.20
N VAL A 383 -16.26 -18.79 5.53
CA VAL A 383 -15.93 -19.19 6.89
C VAL A 383 -14.46 -18.87 7.19
N VAL A 384 -14.22 -18.28 8.34
CA VAL A 384 -12.89 -18.13 8.94
C VAL A 384 -12.69 -19.19 9.98
N LEU A 385 -11.64 -19.96 9.83
CA LEU A 385 -11.22 -20.97 10.80
C LEU A 385 -9.99 -20.46 11.54
N THR A 386 -10.08 -20.41 12.87
CA THR A 386 -8.97 -20.00 13.74
C THR A 386 -8.49 -21.23 14.49
N ASP A 387 -7.23 -21.61 14.26
CA ASP A 387 -6.64 -22.75 14.93
C ASP A 387 -6.18 -22.43 16.38
N ARG A 388 -5.68 -23.42 17.10
CA ARG A 388 -5.28 -23.29 18.51
C ARG A 388 -4.15 -22.28 18.75
N THR A 389 -3.42 -21.89 17.70
CA THR A 389 -2.33 -20.91 17.75
C THR A 389 -2.76 -19.50 17.31
N GLY A 390 -4.05 -19.33 16.97
CA GLY A 390 -4.61 -18.10 16.45
C GLY A 390 -4.39 -17.90 14.96
N ALA A 391 -3.83 -18.86 14.22
CA ALA A 391 -3.69 -18.74 12.77
C ALA A 391 -5.05 -18.90 12.08
N ASN A 392 -5.28 -18.04 11.08
CA ASN A 392 -6.55 -17.98 10.38
C ASN A 392 -6.46 -18.63 9.00
N ARG A 393 -7.57 -19.20 8.57
CA ARG A 393 -7.79 -19.71 7.21
C ARG A 393 -9.20 -19.35 6.77
N VAL A 394 -9.36 -18.92 5.54
CA VAL A 394 -10.65 -18.46 4.99
C VAL A 394 -11.04 -19.35 3.81
N TYR A 395 -12.27 -19.83 3.79
CA TYR A 395 -12.79 -20.67 2.71
C TYR A 395 -14.16 -20.21 2.29
N GLU A 396 -14.52 -20.50 1.05
CA GLU A 396 -15.92 -20.46 0.64
C GLU A 396 -16.75 -21.31 1.61
N LYS A 397 -17.97 -20.88 1.86
CA LYS A 397 -18.86 -21.61 2.78
C LYS A 397 -20.04 -22.23 2.05
N GLY A 398 -20.62 -21.53 1.06
CA GLY A 398 -21.88 -21.91 0.46
C GLY A 398 -22.97 -22.05 1.52
N ASP A 399 -23.82 -23.06 1.37
CA ASP A 399 -24.93 -23.34 2.31
C ASP A 399 -24.50 -24.15 3.54
N VAL A 400 -23.20 -24.48 3.68
CA VAL A 400 -22.70 -25.32 4.77
C VAL A 400 -22.59 -24.52 6.06
N ASN A 401 -23.12 -25.06 7.17
CA ASN A 401 -22.94 -24.50 8.51
C ASN A 401 -22.04 -25.42 9.33
N PHE A 402 -20.81 -24.97 9.61
CA PHE A 402 -19.87 -25.69 10.45
C PHE A 402 -20.21 -25.50 11.92
N VAL A 403 -20.27 -26.59 12.70
CA VAL A 403 -20.61 -26.59 14.13
C VAL A 403 -19.43 -26.93 15.03
N SER A 404 -18.39 -27.59 14.49
CA SER A 404 -17.17 -27.84 15.25
C SER A 404 -15.92 -27.84 14.36
N TYR A 405 -14.81 -27.43 14.95
CA TYR A 405 -13.46 -27.48 14.38
C TYR A 405 -12.50 -27.95 15.48
N ASP A 406 -11.70 -28.98 15.22
CA ASP A 406 -10.76 -29.55 16.18
C ASP A 406 -9.54 -28.64 16.46
N GLY A 407 -9.43 -27.51 15.72
CA GLY A 407 -8.30 -26.59 15.77
C GLY A 407 -7.07 -27.09 15.03
N LEU A 408 -7.19 -28.14 14.21
CA LEU A 408 -6.10 -28.70 13.43
C LEU A 408 -6.51 -28.99 11.99
N SER A 409 -7.31 -30.01 11.74
CA SER A 409 -7.54 -30.49 10.36
C SER A 409 -8.96 -30.94 10.07
N THR A 410 -9.84 -31.05 11.08
CA THR A 410 -11.16 -31.66 10.91
C THR A 410 -12.27 -30.74 11.38
N LEU A 411 -13.27 -30.55 10.52
CA LEU A 411 -14.51 -29.86 10.85
C LEU A 411 -15.69 -30.83 10.81
N THR A 412 -16.76 -30.45 11.48
CA THR A 412 -18.06 -31.11 11.38
C THR A 412 -19.13 -30.06 11.07
N ASP A 413 -19.99 -30.33 10.09
CA ASP A 413 -21.11 -29.46 9.79
C ASP A 413 -22.38 -29.84 10.59
N GLN A 414 -23.44 -29.06 10.42
CA GLN A 414 -24.72 -29.24 11.11
C GLN A 414 -25.39 -30.59 10.82
N GLU A 415 -25.05 -31.24 9.70
CA GLU A 415 -25.57 -32.58 9.33
C GLU A 415 -24.70 -33.71 9.90
N GLY A 416 -23.64 -33.37 10.64
CA GLY A 416 -22.69 -34.34 11.20
C GLY A 416 -21.63 -34.83 10.23
N LYS A 417 -21.57 -34.28 9.02
CA LYS A 417 -20.61 -34.64 8.00
C LYS A 417 -19.22 -34.13 8.32
N LYS A 418 -18.22 -34.96 8.10
CA LYS A 418 -16.80 -34.60 8.33
C LYS A 418 -16.19 -33.95 7.11
N TRP A 419 -15.36 -32.94 7.39
CA TRP A 419 -14.59 -32.20 6.41
C TRP A 419 -13.12 -32.18 6.80
N SER A 420 -12.26 -32.42 5.85
CA SER A 420 -10.81 -32.26 6.02
C SER A 420 -10.37 -30.89 5.55
N LEU A 421 -9.43 -30.28 6.28
CA LEU A 421 -8.87 -28.98 5.99
C LEU A 421 -7.47 -29.13 5.38
N SER A 422 -7.26 -28.50 4.22
CA SER A 422 -5.96 -28.28 3.60
C SER A 422 -5.65 -26.79 3.44
N GLU A 423 -4.47 -26.44 2.95
CA GLU A 423 -4.15 -25.04 2.64
C GLU A 423 -4.78 -24.57 1.31
N THR A 424 -5.46 -25.45 0.57
CA THR A 424 -6.09 -25.13 -0.70
C THR A 424 -7.62 -25.21 -0.66
N GLU A 425 -8.17 -26.06 0.20
CA GLU A 425 -9.62 -26.33 0.22
C GLU A 425 -10.08 -27.00 1.51
N LEU A 426 -11.40 -26.94 1.77
CA LEU A 426 -12.11 -27.87 2.66
C LEU A 426 -12.74 -28.96 1.82
N GLN A 427 -12.53 -30.22 2.18
CA GLN A 427 -13.02 -31.37 1.44
C GLN A 427 -13.87 -32.30 2.31
N SER A 428 -15.03 -32.68 1.81
CA SER A 428 -15.84 -33.77 2.34
C SER A 428 -15.96 -34.90 1.30
N ALA A 429 -16.68 -35.97 1.61
CA ALA A 429 -16.89 -37.07 0.69
C ALA A 429 -17.62 -36.66 -0.62
N SER A 430 -18.36 -35.54 -0.63
CA SER A 430 -19.22 -35.13 -1.76
C SER A 430 -19.05 -33.71 -2.22
N GLN A 431 -18.24 -32.88 -1.53
CA GLN A 431 -18.15 -31.45 -1.81
C GLN A 431 -16.78 -30.91 -1.46
N THR A 432 -16.34 -29.91 -2.20
CA THR A 432 -15.11 -29.15 -1.97
C THR A 432 -15.44 -27.67 -1.90
N LEU A 433 -14.88 -26.96 -0.91
CA LEU A 433 -14.99 -25.52 -0.73
C LEU A 433 -13.59 -24.90 -0.86
N LYS A 434 -13.46 -23.93 -1.76
CA LYS A 434 -12.15 -23.37 -2.10
C LYS A 434 -11.62 -22.44 -1.02
N ARG A 435 -10.29 -22.36 -0.94
CA ARG A 435 -9.60 -21.35 -0.16
C ARG A 435 -9.84 -19.96 -0.76
N LEU A 436 -10.13 -18.98 0.08
CA LEU A 436 -10.25 -17.59 -0.32
C LEU A 436 -8.99 -16.80 0.06
N PRO A 437 -8.59 -15.79 -0.75
CA PRO A 437 -7.43 -14.97 -0.45
C PRO A 437 -7.71 -14.03 0.72
N TYR A 438 -6.73 -13.88 1.59
CA TYR A 438 -6.75 -12.97 2.72
C TYR A 438 -5.31 -12.68 3.14
N HIS A 439 -5.15 -11.66 4.00
CA HIS A 439 -3.88 -11.41 4.69
C HIS A 439 -4.13 -10.79 6.07
N ARG A 440 -3.11 -10.75 6.91
CA ARG A 440 -3.11 -9.93 8.12
C ARG A 440 -2.50 -8.57 7.85
N ALA A 441 -2.98 -7.57 8.56
CA ALA A 441 -2.44 -6.22 8.53
C ALA A 441 -2.63 -5.55 9.90
N PHE A 442 -1.87 -4.52 10.20
CA PHE A 442 -2.19 -3.59 11.27
C PHE A 442 -3.38 -2.72 10.86
N TRP A 443 -4.23 -2.41 11.83
CA TRP A 443 -5.46 -1.66 11.63
C TRP A 443 -5.24 -0.35 10.86
N PHE A 444 -4.27 0.48 11.30
CA PHE A 444 -4.02 1.77 10.67
C PHE A 444 -3.68 1.65 9.17
N GLY A 445 -2.88 0.64 8.80
CA GLY A 445 -2.47 0.44 7.40
C GLY A 445 -3.62 -0.02 6.52
N TRP A 446 -4.46 -0.92 7.03
CA TRP A 446 -5.67 -1.36 6.33
C TRP A 446 -6.68 -0.23 6.17
N LEU A 447 -6.96 0.51 7.25
CA LEU A 447 -7.87 1.65 7.23
C LEU A 447 -7.39 2.76 6.27
N ALA A 448 -6.08 3.04 6.24
CA ALA A 448 -5.53 4.03 5.33
C ALA A 448 -5.74 3.67 3.84
N ALA A 449 -5.71 2.37 3.52
CA ALA A 449 -6.02 1.88 2.19
C ALA A 449 -7.54 1.87 1.91
N TYR A 450 -8.34 1.48 2.91
CA TYR A 450 -9.78 1.28 2.80
C TYR A 450 -10.57 1.99 3.91
N PRO A 451 -10.74 3.33 3.82
CA PRO A 451 -11.37 4.10 4.89
C PRO A 451 -12.83 3.72 5.20
N LYS A 452 -13.51 3.10 4.23
CA LYS A 452 -14.90 2.65 4.37
C LYS A 452 -15.03 1.18 4.79
N THR A 453 -13.91 0.53 5.11
CA THR A 453 -13.91 -0.89 5.48
C THR A 453 -14.87 -1.18 6.63
N ARG A 454 -15.63 -2.26 6.53
CA ARG A 454 -16.40 -2.81 7.65
C ARG A 454 -15.43 -3.41 8.67
N LEU A 455 -15.69 -3.19 9.95
CA LEU A 455 -14.88 -3.71 11.05
C LEU A 455 -15.73 -4.62 11.95
N VAL A 456 -15.22 -5.82 12.22
CA VAL A 456 -15.72 -6.78 13.21
C VAL A 456 -14.69 -6.89 14.34
N LYS A 457 -15.15 -6.68 15.59
CA LYS A 457 -14.30 -6.70 16.80
C LYS A 457 -15.06 -7.18 18.04
#